data_98d3ad0386776e534feb9e3b6d2a6897
#
_entry.id   98d3ad0386776e534feb9e3b6d2a6897
#
_cell.length_a   1.000
_cell.length_b   1.000
_cell.length_c   1.000
_cell.angle_alpha   90.00
_cell.angle_beta   90.00
_cell.angle_gamma   90.00
#
_symmetry.space_group_name_H-M   'P 1'
#
loop_
_entity.id
_entity.type
_entity.pdbx_description
1 polymer ?
#
loop_
_entity_poly.entity_id
_entity_poly.type
_entity_poly.pdbx_seq_one_letter_code
_entity_poly.pdbx_strand_id
1 'polypeptide(L)'
;MILLPEYDGHKAGTMIISIILAHPTENSFNHAIARTVVEQVEANGHQVCFHDLYREGFDPLLPGNEIPKDVRLPAAVDLHCREVAAADGIFIVQPNCWGQPPAIWKGWGDRVIRPGFAY
;
A
#
# COMPACT_ATOMS: atom_id res chain seq x y z
N MET A 1 -6.98 -7.12 -3.46
CA MET A 1 -8.05 -6.33 -2.81
C MET A 1 -7.91 -4.88 -3.22
N ILE A 2 -8.99 -4.24 -3.54
CA ILE A 2 -9.04 -2.82 -3.91
C ILE A 2 -9.82 -2.11 -2.82
N LEU A 3 -9.21 -1.09 -2.20
CA LEU A 3 -9.88 -0.19 -1.27
C LEU A 3 -10.06 1.16 -1.97
N LEU A 4 -11.30 1.48 -2.31
CA LEU A 4 -11.65 2.76 -2.91
C LEU A 4 -12.45 3.57 -1.89
N PRO A 5 -12.23 4.89 -1.79
CA PRO A 5 -13.14 5.77 -1.06
C PRO A 5 -14.54 5.67 -1.69
N GLU A 6 -15.57 5.96 -0.93
CA GLU A 6 -16.92 6.05 -1.49
C GLU A 6 -16.90 6.93 -2.74
N TYR A 7 -17.37 6.38 -3.84
CA TYR A 7 -17.40 7.08 -5.12
C TYR A 7 -18.36 8.25 -5.05
N ASP A 8 -17.81 9.40 -4.77
CA ASP A 8 -18.47 10.69 -5.05
C ASP A 8 -18.33 10.96 -6.55
N GLY A 9 -19.40 10.75 -7.30
CA GLY A 9 -19.45 10.90 -8.76
C GLY A 9 -19.10 12.30 -9.28
N HIS A 10 -18.57 13.18 -8.45
CA HIS A 10 -18.18 14.55 -8.76
C HIS A 10 -16.68 14.81 -8.73
N LYS A 11 -15.82 13.82 -8.39
CA LYS A 11 -14.37 14.00 -8.54
C LYS A 11 -13.96 13.91 -10.02
N ALA A 12 -14.29 14.96 -10.78
CA ALA A 12 -13.65 15.24 -12.04
C ALA A 12 -12.23 15.75 -11.75
N GLY A 13 -11.22 14.87 -11.76
CA GLY A 13 -9.85 15.27 -11.51
C GLY A 13 -8.87 14.11 -11.40
N THR A 14 -7.59 14.45 -11.26
CA THR A 14 -6.51 13.50 -11.06
C THR A 14 -6.60 12.87 -9.68
N MET A 15 -6.68 11.54 -9.62
CA MET A 15 -6.60 10.78 -8.38
C MET A 15 -5.15 10.39 -8.08
N ILE A 16 -4.88 10.16 -6.79
CA ILE A 16 -3.63 9.56 -6.30
C ILE A 16 -3.95 8.12 -5.93
N ILE A 17 -3.30 7.18 -6.59
CA ILE A 17 -3.51 5.74 -6.38
C ILE A 17 -2.26 5.13 -5.76
N SER A 18 -2.42 4.54 -4.60
CA SER A 18 -1.37 3.77 -3.93
C SER A 18 -1.44 2.31 -4.39
N ILE A 19 -0.32 1.73 -4.80
CA ILE A 19 -0.23 0.35 -5.27
C ILE A 19 0.82 -0.37 -4.42
N ILE A 20 0.39 -1.36 -3.65
CA ILE A 20 1.24 -2.12 -2.74
C ILE A 20 1.36 -3.55 -3.26
N LEU A 21 2.57 -3.92 -3.65
CA LEU A 21 2.91 -5.26 -4.12
C LEU A 21 3.65 -6.05 -3.05
N ALA A 22 3.21 -7.27 -2.79
CA ALA A 22 3.86 -8.18 -1.85
C ALA A 22 4.03 -9.56 -2.47
N HIS A 23 5.16 -9.82 -3.14
CA HIS A 23 5.52 -11.14 -3.65
C HIS A 23 7.03 -11.38 -3.54
N PRO A 24 7.46 -12.55 -3.02
CA PRO A 24 8.88 -12.82 -2.75
C PRO A 24 9.75 -13.00 -4.00
N THR A 25 9.15 -13.43 -5.11
CA THR A 25 9.88 -13.73 -6.34
C THR A 25 9.69 -12.60 -7.35
N GLU A 26 10.79 -12.02 -7.81
CA GLU A 26 10.79 -11.05 -8.90
C GLU A 26 10.21 -11.66 -10.19
N ASN A 27 9.61 -10.82 -11.01
CA ASN A 27 8.95 -11.22 -12.27
C ASN A 27 7.84 -12.26 -12.12
N SER A 28 7.21 -12.33 -10.96
CA SER A 28 6.03 -13.16 -10.73
C SER A 28 4.80 -12.66 -11.50
N PHE A 29 3.76 -13.50 -11.53
CA PHE A 29 2.45 -13.09 -12.05
C PHE A 29 1.90 -11.86 -11.30
N ASN A 30 2.12 -11.78 -9.98
CA ASN A 30 1.74 -10.60 -9.20
C ASN A 30 2.48 -9.33 -9.64
N HIS A 31 3.75 -9.43 -10.01
CA HIS A 31 4.50 -8.30 -10.58
C HIS A 31 3.90 -7.86 -11.93
N ALA A 32 3.48 -8.79 -12.77
CA ALA A 32 2.82 -8.48 -14.03
C ALA A 32 1.47 -7.77 -13.80
N ILE A 33 0.69 -8.22 -12.83
CA ILE A 33 -0.56 -7.56 -12.44
C ILE A 33 -0.28 -6.13 -11.96
N ALA A 34 0.66 -5.96 -11.03
CA ALA A 34 1.01 -4.64 -10.48
C ALA A 34 1.47 -3.69 -11.58
N ARG A 35 2.31 -4.15 -12.50
CA ARG A 35 2.76 -3.36 -13.66
C ARG A 35 1.59 -2.92 -14.53
N THR A 36 0.67 -3.83 -14.85
CA THR A 36 -0.53 -3.51 -15.64
C THR A 36 -1.39 -2.47 -14.94
N VAL A 37 -1.56 -2.57 -13.63
CA VAL A 37 -2.30 -1.57 -12.83
C VAL A 37 -1.61 -0.21 -12.91
N VAL A 38 -0.29 -0.15 -12.71
CA VAL A 38 0.48 1.10 -12.82
C VAL A 38 0.27 1.74 -14.18
N GLU A 39 0.51 0.99 -15.25
CA GLU A 39 0.39 1.47 -16.63
C GLU A 39 -1.02 2.00 -16.93
N GLN A 40 -2.07 1.28 -16.49
CA GLN A 40 -3.44 1.68 -16.74
C GLN A 40 -3.85 2.92 -15.93
N VAL A 41 -3.43 3.00 -14.67
CA VAL A 41 -3.71 4.17 -13.81
C VAL A 41 -3.06 5.42 -14.40
N GLU A 42 -1.80 5.33 -14.81
CA GLU A 42 -1.08 6.44 -15.45
C GLU A 42 -1.69 6.82 -16.80
N ALA A 43 -2.07 5.83 -17.63
CA ALA A 43 -2.73 6.06 -18.92
C ALA A 43 -4.09 6.78 -18.77
N ASN A 44 -4.77 6.58 -17.65
CA ASN A 44 -6.01 7.28 -17.30
C ASN A 44 -5.78 8.68 -16.71
N GLY A 45 -4.53 9.15 -16.62
CA GLY A 45 -4.18 10.48 -16.15
C GLY A 45 -4.11 10.63 -14.63
N HIS A 46 -3.97 9.54 -13.89
CA HIS A 46 -3.85 9.55 -12.43
C HIS A 46 -2.41 9.40 -11.98
N GLN A 47 -2.13 9.79 -10.74
CA GLN A 47 -0.82 9.64 -10.10
C GLN A 47 -0.71 8.28 -9.40
N VAL A 48 0.49 7.72 -9.40
CA VAL A 48 0.79 6.43 -8.76
C VAL A 48 1.84 6.60 -7.68
N CYS A 49 1.57 6.05 -6.49
CA CYS A 49 2.56 5.74 -5.46
C CYS A 49 2.72 4.22 -5.42
N PHE A 50 3.85 3.72 -5.92
CA PHE A 50 4.09 2.28 -6.05
C PHE A 50 5.12 1.79 -5.04
N HIS A 51 4.78 0.71 -4.32
CA HIS A 51 5.67 0.05 -3.38
C HIS A 51 5.73 -1.46 -3.62
N ASP A 52 6.92 -1.96 -3.85
CA ASP A 52 7.23 -3.40 -3.82
C ASP A 52 7.88 -3.71 -2.46
N LEU A 53 7.11 -4.28 -1.55
CA LEU A 53 7.53 -4.45 -0.16
C LEU A 53 8.76 -5.36 0.00
N TYR A 54 8.87 -6.41 -0.80
CA TYR A 54 10.04 -7.30 -0.77
C TYR A 54 11.30 -6.61 -1.30
N ARG A 55 11.18 -5.90 -2.41
CA ARG A 55 12.30 -5.19 -3.02
C ARG A 55 12.80 -4.05 -2.14
N GLU A 56 11.90 -3.36 -1.46
CA GLU A 56 12.24 -2.30 -0.52
C GLU A 56 12.86 -2.85 0.78
N GLY A 57 12.73 -4.15 1.05
CA GLY A 57 13.12 -4.72 2.33
C GLY A 57 12.30 -4.16 3.49
N PHE A 58 10.99 -3.94 3.26
CA PHE A 58 10.12 -3.44 4.31
C PHE A 58 10.14 -4.38 5.52
N ASP A 59 10.45 -3.85 6.71
CA ASP A 59 10.46 -4.63 7.94
C ASP A 59 9.01 -4.81 8.45
N PRO A 60 8.48 -6.05 8.43
CA PRO A 60 7.10 -6.31 8.82
C PRO A 60 6.88 -6.38 10.34
N LEU A 61 7.94 -6.38 11.14
CA LEU A 61 7.81 -6.55 12.58
C LEU A 61 7.45 -5.21 13.24
N LEU A 62 6.26 -5.16 13.84
CA LEU A 62 5.82 -3.99 14.61
C LEU A 62 6.59 -3.93 15.93
N PRO A 63 7.49 -2.94 16.13
CA PRO A 63 8.16 -2.79 17.40
C PRO A 63 7.20 -2.18 18.46
N GLY A 64 7.38 -2.59 19.72
CA GLY A 64 6.51 -2.14 20.81
C GLY A 64 6.47 -0.63 21.00
N ASN A 65 7.56 0.07 20.66
CA ASN A 65 7.65 1.53 20.77
C ASN A 65 6.89 2.27 19.65
N GLU A 66 6.38 1.59 18.63
CA GLU A 66 5.52 2.18 17.61
C GLU A 66 4.03 2.08 17.94
N ILE A 67 3.65 1.33 18.98
CA ILE A 67 2.23 1.14 19.34
C ILE A 67 1.57 2.46 19.79
N PRO A 68 2.20 3.35 20.57
CA PRO A 68 1.56 4.61 20.96
C PRO A 68 1.19 5.46 19.74
N LYS A 69 0.04 6.13 19.83
CA LYS A 69 -0.50 6.95 18.74
C LYS A 69 0.43 8.09 18.31
N ASP A 70 1.00 8.77 19.29
CA ASP A 70 1.78 10.00 19.09
C ASP A 70 3.30 9.74 19.14
N VAL A 71 3.74 8.68 18.47
CA VAL A 71 5.15 8.32 18.40
C VAL A 71 5.76 8.81 17.09
N ARG A 72 7.04 9.19 17.12
CA ARG A 72 7.81 9.46 15.91
C ARG A 72 8.14 8.14 15.22
N LEU A 73 7.66 7.99 14.00
CA LEU A 73 7.88 6.80 13.18
C LEU A 73 9.22 6.86 12.44
N PRO A 74 9.84 5.70 12.15
CA PRO A 74 10.93 5.64 11.18
C PRO A 74 10.51 6.23 9.84
N ALA A 75 11.47 6.87 9.14
CA ALA A 75 11.19 7.59 7.90
C ALA A 75 10.47 6.73 6.84
N ALA A 76 10.85 5.46 6.71
CA ALA A 76 10.23 4.54 5.75
C ALA A 76 8.75 4.28 6.09
N VAL A 77 8.43 4.05 7.36
CA VAL A 77 7.04 3.82 7.79
C VAL A 77 6.21 5.09 7.67
N ASP A 78 6.77 6.23 8.08
CA ASP A 78 6.11 7.53 7.97
C ASP A 78 5.78 7.90 6.52
N LEU A 79 6.67 7.59 5.57
CA LEU A 79 6.41 7.78 4.14
C LEU A 79 5.17 7.00 3.69
N HIS A 80 5.12 5.71 3.99
CA HIS A 80 3.96 4.87 3.65
C HIS A 80 2.67 5.38 4.29
N CYS A 81 2.72 5.80 5.56
CA CYS A 81 1.55 6.38 6.24
C CYS A 81 1.03 7.63 5.53
N ARG A 82 1.93 8.54 5.17
CA ARG A 82 1.55 9.79 4.48
C ARG A 82 0.98 9.53 3.08
N GLU A 83 1.58 8.62 2.32
CA GLU A 83 1.11 8.27 0.98
C GLU A 83 -0.25 7.59 1.02
N VAL A 84 -0.46 6.66 1.95
CA VAL A 84 -1.77 6.01 2.13
C VAL A 84 -2.83 7.02 2.55
N ALA A 85 -2.49 7.94 3.47
CA ALA A 85 -3.41 8.98 3.90
C ALA A 85 -3.81 9.94 2.77
N ALA A 86 -2.91 10.20 1.84
CA ALA A 86 -3.15 11.06 0.68
C ALA A 86 -3.83 10.34 -0.49
N ALA A 87 -3.86 9.01 -0.49
CA ALA A 87 -4.39 8.23 -1.61
C ALA A 87 -5.92 8.32 -1.71
N ASP A 88 -6.41 8.43 -2.94
CA ASP A 88 -7.83 8.33 -3.26
C ASP A 88 -8.27 6.87 -3.41
N GLY A 89 -7.34 5.97 -3.68
CA GLY A 89 -7.58 4.53 -3.78
C GLY A 89 -6.32 3.72 -3.55
N ILE A 90 -6.48 2.46 -3.17
CA ILE A 90 -5.36 1.55 -2.88
C ILE A 90 -5.59 0.23 -3.61
N PHE A 91 -4.61 -0.18 -4.42
CA PHE A 91 -4.50 -1.53 -4.95
C PHE A 91 -3.53 -2.34 -4.11
N ILE A 92 -3.96 -3.52 -3.68
CA ILE A 92 -3.10 -4.47 -2.98
C ILE A 92 -2.97 -5.70 -3.85
N VAL A 93 -1.73 -6.00 -4.26
CA VAL A 93 -1.39 -7.12 -5.13
C VAL A 93 -0.54 -8.11 -4.34
N GLN A 94 -1.09 -9.30 -4.12
CA GLN A 94 -0.46 -10.31 -3.28
C GLN A 94 -0.86 -11.73 -3.70
N PRO A 95 -0.02 -12.74 -3.43
CA PRO A 95 -0.40 -14.13 -3.60
C PRO A 95 -1.28 -14.60 -2.44
N ASN A 96 -1.99 -15.69 -2.66
CA ASN A 96 -2.69 -16.40 -1.60
C ASN A 96 -1.73 -17.43 -0.95
N CYS A 97 -1.33 -17.16 0.28
CA CYS A 97 -0.44 -18.03 1.07
C CYS A 97 -1.28 -18.75 2.13
N TRP A 98 -1.73 -19.98 1.83
CA TRP A 98 -2.58 -20.76 2.75
C TRP A 98 -3.88 -20.03 3.16
N GLY A 99 -4.52 -19.34 2.22
CA GLY A 99 -5.74 -18.56 2.49
C GLY A 99 -5.49 -17.21 3.18
N GLN A 100 -4.23 -16.80 3.32
CA GLN A 100 -3.81 -15.59 4.02
C GLN A 100 -2.86 -14.76 3.15
N PRO A 101 -2.69 -13.48 3.45
CA PRO A 101 -1.65 -12.67 2.81
C PRO A 101 -0.25 -13.11 3.25
N PRO A 102 0.79 -12.79 2.48
CA PRO A 102 2.17 -12.95 2.91
C PRO A 102 2.45 -12.18 4.21
N ALA A 103 3.37 -12.71 5.04
CA ALA A 103 3.71 -12.08 6.32
C ALA A 103 4.11 -10.62 6.20
N ILE A 104 4.86 -10.26 5.16
CA ILE A 104 5.31 -8.89 4.92
C ILE A 104 4.12 -7.92 4.72
N TRP A 105 3.06 -8.36 4.04
CA TRP A 105 1.87 -7.54 3.84
C TRP A 105 1.12 -7.32 5.16
N LYS A 106 0.97 -8.39 5.96
CA LYS A 106 0.32 -8.28 7.28
C LYS A 106 1.09 -7.32 8.19
N GLY A 107 2.42 -7.45 8.22
CA GLY A 107 3.28 -6.56 9.00
C GLY A 107 3.27 -5.12 8.49
N TRP A 108 3.19 -4.92 7.17
CA TRP A 108 2.98 -3.59 6.60
C TRP A 108 1.68 -2.98 7.13
N GLY A 109 0.59 -3.74 7.11
CA GLY A 109 -0.70 -3.31 7.67
C GLY A 109 -0.59 -2.94 9.16
N ASP A 110 0.07 -3.78 9.95
CA ASP A 110 0.26 -3.54 11.39
C ASP A 110 1.02 -2.24 11.68
N ARG A 111 1.97 -1.87 10.83
CA ARG A 111 2.81 -0.69 11.02
C ARG A 111 2.26 0.58 10.38
N VAL A 112 1.54 0.47 9.26
CA VAL A 112 1.08 1.59 8.43
C VAL A 112 -0.36 1.97 8.71
N ILE A 113 -1.25 0.99 8.89
CA ILE A 113 -2.68 1.26 9.18
C ILE A 113 -2.83 1.55 10.67
N ARG A 114 -2.70 2.82 11.02
CA ARG A 114 -2.54 3.29 12.40
C ARG A 114 -3.72 4.14 12.87
N PRO A 115 -3.97 4.18 14.20
CA PRO A 115 -4.89 5.15 14.78
C PRO A 115 -4.46 6.59 14.49
N GLY A 116 -5.44 7.44 14.27
CA GLY A 116 -5.20 8.86 14.07
C GLY A 116 -5.21 9.31 12.61
N PHE A 117 -5.06 8.36 11.64
CA PHE A 117 -5.31 8.68 10.23
C PHE A 117 -6.14 7.62 9.50
N ALA A 118 -6.00 6.35 9.88
CA ALA A 118 -6.76 5.26 9.25
C ALA A 118 -8.03 4.90 10.02
N TYR A 119 -8.06 5.18 11.31
CA TYR A 119 -9.25 4.99 12.15
C TYR A 119 -9.20 5.79 13.46
#